data_f8fb79b91e7fb2b642ae9772261de247
#
_entry.id   f8fb79b91e7fb2b642ae9772261de247
#
_cell.length_a   1.000
_cell.length_b   1.000
_cell.length_c   1.000
_cell.angle_alpha   90.00
_cell.angle_beta   90.00
_cell.angle_gamma   90.00
#
_symmetry.space_group_name_H-M   'P 1'
#
loop_
_entity.id
_entity.type
_entity.pdbx_description
1 polymer ?
#
loop_
_entity_poly.entity_id
_entity_poly.type
_entity_poly.pdbx_seq_one_letter_code
_entity_poly.pdbx_strand_id
1 'polypeptide(L)'
;MRALDIENIGRIGQMFLDGDSLKNVMVDPLTCDEDDTNYNIPAFNSLKIALSKIERLNPDIYIAGILWQWYPANKRMVAPVVVGRHLPGDFSSVPWMITDCPPALKEAMQQGKNTSTTREDSLQVYYFPIKTSGGDIVGALELAEKTKPVHYESIYAE
;
A
#
# COMPACT_ATOMS: atom_id res chain seq x y z
N MET A 1 6.36 -14.30 20.64
CA MET A 1 6.04 -12.87 20.38
C MET A 1 4.73 -12.79 19.63
N ARG A 2 3.82 -11.95 20.08
CA ARG A 2 2.52 -11.78 19.45
C ARG A 2 2.66 -10.93 18.18
N ALA A 3 2.08 -11.38 17.08
CA ALA A 3 2.06 -10.61 15.84
C ALA A 3 1.28 -9.29 16.03
N LEU A 4 1.73 -8.23 15.37
CA LEU A 4 1.03 -6.95 15.41
C LEU A 4 -0.23 -7.02 14.55
N ASP A 5 -1.29 -6.35 14.99
CA ASP A 5 -2.47 -6.21 14.16
C ASP A 5 -2.25 -5.20 13.02
N ILE A 6 -3.12 -5.25 12.03
CA ILE A 6 -2.93 -4.48 10.81
C ILE A 6 -3.02 -2.96 11.03
N GLU A 7 -3.82 -2.51 12.00
CA GLU A 7 -3.90 -1.08 12.32
C GLU A 7 -2.60 -0.56 12.91
N ASN A 8 -1.98 -1.32 13.80
CA ASN A 8 -0.68 -0.97 14.36
C ASN A 8 0.41 -1.02 13.30
N ILE A 9 0.38 -2.01 12.43
CA ILE A 9 1.32 -2.09 11.30
C ILE A 9 1.19 -0.85 10.41
N GLY A 10 -0.03 -0.43 10.10
CA GLY A 10 -0.28 0.76 9.31
C GLY A 10 0.24 2.04 9.96
N ARG A 11 0.05 2.19 11.27
CA ARG A 11 0.59 3.34 12.02
C ARG A 11 2.10 3.37 12.01
N ILE A 12 2.73 2.22 12.16
CA ILE A 12 4.19 2.09 12.04
C ILE A 12 4.62 2.49 10.63
N GLY A 13 3.91 2.01 9.62
CA GLY A 13 4.18 2.38 8.24
C GLY A 13 4.10 3.88 7.99
N GLN A 14 3.09 4.54 8.52
CA GLN A 14 2.95 6.00 8.41
C GLN A 14 4.15 6.75 9.03
N MET A 15 4.78 6.19 10.04
CA MET A 15 5.94 6.79 10.69
C MET A 15 7.24 6.58 9.92
N PHE A 16 7.39 5.44 9.27
CA PHE A 16 8.65 5.03 8.64
C PHE A 16 8.70 5.23 7.13
N LEU A 17 7.56 5.35 6.47
CA LEU A 17 7.52 5.58 5.04
C LEU A 17 7.68 7.07 4.74
N ASP A 18 8.70 7.38 3.95
CA ASP A 18 9.05 8.76 3.62
C ASP A 18 8.19 9.29 2.48
N GLY A 19 7.28 10.22 2.80
CA GLY A 19 6.42 10.85 1.80
C GLY A 19 7.18 11.70 0.79
N ASP A 20 8.30 12.28 1.17
CA ASP A 20 9.13 13.04 0.23
C ASP A 20 9.74 12.10 -0.82
N SER A 21 10.19 10.92 -0.42
CA SER A 21 10.66 9.90 -1.35
C SER A 21 9.52 9.39 -2.23
N LEU A 22 8.35 9.14 -1.64
CA LEU A 22 7.19 8.67 -2.39
C LEU A 22 6.77 9.66 -3.47
N LYS A 23 6.76 10.94 -3.15
CA LYS A 23 6.45 12.01 -4.11
C LYS A 23 7.37 11.99 -5.32
N ASN A 24 8.61 11.62 -5.13
CA ASN A 24 9.66 11.72 -6.15
C ASN A 24 10.01 10.41 -6.85
N VAL A 25 9.33 9.30 -6.54
CA VAL A 25 9.64 8.01 -7.17
C VAL A 25 9.41 8.06 -8.66
N MET A 26 8.26 8.55 -9.10
CA MET A 26 7.91 8.62 -10.51
C MET A 26 8.32 9.94 -11.10
N VAL A 27 9.11 9.90 -12.18
CA VAL A 27 9.57 11.09 -12.88
C VAL A 27 8.44 11.69 -13.72
N ASP A 28 7.73 10.86 -14.47
CA ASP A 28 6.55 11.27 -15.24
C ASP A 28 5.51 10.15 -15.25
N PRO A 29 4.50 10.26 -14.39
CA PRO A 29 3.48 9.22 -14.27
C PRO A 29 2.54 9.12 -15.47
N LEU A 30 2.49 10.14 -16.32
CA LEU A 30 1.62 10.15 -17.48
C LEU A 30 2.12 9.24 -18.60
N THR A 31 3.42 9.03 -18.63
CA THR A 31 4.07 8.21 -19.65
C THR A 31 4.44 6.83 -19.14
N CYS A 32 4.05 6.49 -17.91
CA CYS A 32 4.30 5.18 -17.34
C CYS A 32 3.52 4.09 -18.08
N ASP A 33 4.23 3.21 -18.73
CA ASP A 33 3.71 1.93 -19.20
C ASP A 33 4.55 0.81 -18.59
N GLU A 34 4.22 -0.43 -18.91
CA GLU A 34 4.87 -1.61 -18.35
C GLU A 34 6.37 -1.67 -18.62
N ASP A 35 6.84 -1.01 -19.65
CA ASP A 35 8.24 -1.00 -20.06
C ASP A 35 8.98 0.26 -19.60
N ASP A 36 8.30 1.17 -18.92
CA ASP A 36 8.90 2.44 -18.50
C ASP A 36 9.78 2.23 -17.26
N THR A 37 11.08 2.45 -17.44
CA THR A 37 12.06 2.38 -16.36
C THR A 37 12.44 3.76 -15.82
N ASN A 38 11.71 4.81 -16.20
CA ASN A 38 12.03 6.17 -15.83
C ASN A 38 11.50 6.52 -14.44
N TYR A 39 12.16 6.03 -13.42
CA TYR A 39 11.83 6.30 -12.02
C TYR A 39 13.10 6.51 -11.19
N ASN A 40 12.92 7.11 -10.03
CA ASN A 40 14.02 7.34 -9.10
C ASN A 40 14.37 6.03 -8.38
N ILE A 41 15.42 5.35 -8.82
CA ILE A 41 15.82 4.05 -8.32
C ILE A 41 16.16 4.07 -6.82
N PRO A 42 16.96 5.02 -6.29
CA PRO A 42 17.21 5.10 -4.86
C PRO A 42 15.95 5.25 -4.01
N ALA A 43 15.03 6.13 -4.41
CA ALA A 43 13.77 6.31 -3.71
C ALA A 43 12.91 5.05 -3.75
N PHE A 44 12.80 4.41 -4.91
CA PHE A 44 12.08 3.15 -5.08
C PHE A 44 12.64 2.05 -4.17
N ASN A 45 13.95 1.84 -4.20
CA ASN A 45 14.59 0.80 -3.41
C ASN A 45 14.43 1.04 -1.91
N SER A 46 14.57 2.28 -1.46
CA SER A 46 14.40 2.66 -0.07
C SER A 46 12.99 2.36 0.43
N LEU A 47 11.98 2.76 -0.34
CA LEU A 47 10.58 2.50 -0.01
C LEU A 47 10.23 1.01 -0.06
N LYS A 48 10.76 0.29 -1.02
CA LYS A 48 10.54 -1.15 -1.15
C LYS A 48 11.11 -1.92 0.04
N ILE A 49 12.31 -1.56 0.49
CA ILE A 49 12.93 -2.15 1.67
C ILE A 49 12.09 -1.87 2.92
N ALA A 50 11.67 -0.62 3.11
CA ALA A 50 10.84 -0.24 4.24
C ALA A 50 9.50 -0.98 4.22
N LEU A 51 8.84 -1.04 3.09
CA LEU A 51 7.56 -1.72 2.92
C LEU A 51 7.68 -3.23 3.17
N SER A 52 8.77 -3.85 2.71
CA SER A 52 9.04 -5.27 2.97
C SER A 52 9.21 -5.57 4.46
N LYS A 53 9.86 -4.67 5.20
CA LYS A 53 10.01 -4.80 6.65
C LYS A 53 8.66 -4.67 7.35
N ILE A 54 7.83 -3.74 6.92
CA ILE A 54 6.48 -3.53 7.47
C ILE A 54 5.63 -4.78 7.25
N GLU A 55 5.65 -5.36 6.05
CA GLU A 55 4.91 -6.57 5.74
C GLU A 55 5.28 -7.74 6.67
N ARG A 56 6.54 -7.84 7.07
CA ARG A 56 7.03 -8.93 7.93
C ARG A 56 6.60 -8.81 9.39
N LEU A 57 6.00 -7.71 9.79
CA LEU A 57 5.56 -7.50 11.18
C LEU A 57 4.44 -8.46 11.58
N ASN A 58 3.72 -9.00 10.62
CA ASN A 58 2.72 -10.03 10.87
C ASN A 58 2.79 -11.14 9.81
N PRO A 59 3.66 -12.15 10.00
CA PRO A 59 3.87 -13.19 9.01
C PRO A 59 2.70 -14.17 8.87
N ASP A 60 1.80 -14.22 9.86
CA ASP A 60 0.69 -15.17 9.87
C ASP A 60 -0.57 -14.64 9.16
N ILE A 61 -0.59 -13.37 8.82
CA ILE A 61 -1.70 -12.74 8.14
C ILE A 61 -1.35 -12.50 6.68
N TYR A 62 -2.32 -12.72 5.79
CA TYR A 62 -2.17 -12.35 4.40
C TYR A 62 -2.16 -10.83 4.29
N ILE A 63 -1.00 -10.27 3.99
CA ILE A 63 -0.82 -8.83 3.84
C ILE A 63 -0.17 -8.56 2.49
N ALA A 64 -0.79 -7.70 1.70
CA ALA A 64 -0.17 -7.10 0.54
C ALA A 64 0.05 -5.63 0.84
N GLY A 65 1.27 -5.17 0.73
CA GLY A 65 1.62 -3.78 0.96
C GLY A 65 1.75 -3.05 -0.37
N ILE A 66 0.98 -2.00 -0.54
CA ILE A 66 1.01 -1.18 -1.74
C ILE A 66 1.16 0.28 -1.31
N LEU A 67 2.12 0.98 -1.91
CA LEU A 67 2.21 2.43 -1.77
C LEU A 67 1.54 3.08 -2.97
N TRP A 68 0.53 3.89 -2.71
CA TRP A 68 -0.18 4.65 -3.72
C TRP A 68 0.33 6.08 -3.76
N GLN A 69 0.53 6.59 -4.95
CA GLN A 69 0.88 7.99 -5.19
C GLN A 69 -0.24 8.66 -5.98
N TRP A 70 -0.66 9.84 -5.49
CA TRP A 70 -1.77 10.59 -6.08
C TRP A 70 -1.28 11.59 -7.12
N TYR A 71 -1.95 11.60 -8.27
CA TYR A 71 -1.72 12.57 -9.33
C TYR A 71 -2.98 13.40 -9.57
N PRO A 72 -3.12 14.54 -8.88
CA PRO A 72 -4.35 15.35 -8.95
C PRO A 72 -4.70 15.83 -10.35
N ALA A 73 -3.70 16.18 -11.15
CA ALA A 73 -3.91 16.68 -12.51
C ALA A 73 -4.66 15.70 -13.41
N ASN A 74 -4.51 14.38 -13.15
CA ASN A 74 -5.10 13.32 -13.96
C ASN A 74 -6.16 12.52 -13.21
N LYS A 75 -6.41 12.86 -11.95
CA LYS A 75 -7.33 12.13 -11.07
C LYS A 75 -7.02 10.63 -11.00
N ARG A 76 -5.75 10.28 -11.06
CA ARG A 76 -5.30 8.88 -11.06
C ARG A 76 -4.37 8.58 -9.91
N MET A 77 -4.40 7.31 -9.54
CA MET A 77 -3.46 6.74 -8.57
C MET A 77 -2.44 5.89 -9.31
N VAL A 78 -1.22 6.00 -8.88
CA VAL A 78 -0.13 5.14 -9.34
C VAL A 78 0.40 4.36 -8.15
N ALA A 79 0.63 3.06 -8.31
CA ALA A 79 1.26 2.24 -7.29
C ALA A 79 2.76 2.08 -7.61
N PRO A 80 3.61 3.00 -7.16
CA PRO A 80 5.03 2.93 -7.48
C PRO A 80 5.77 1.80 -6.75
N VAL A 81 5.24 1.34 -5.63
CA VAL A 81 5.89 0.27 -4.87
C VAL A 81 4.83 -0.72 -4.40
N VAL A 82 5.04 -1.99 -4.72
CA VAL A 82 4.15 -3.08 -4.31
C VAL A 82 4.99 -4.22 -3.73
N VAL A 83 4.59 -4.71 -2.57
CA VAL A 83 5.21 -5.86 -1.92
C VAL A 83 4.12 -6.78 -1.39
N GLY A 84 4.28 -8.08 -1.53
CA GLY A 84 3.31 -9.01 -0.97
C GLY A 84 3.76 -10.46 -1.11
N ARG A 85 3.66 -11.22 -0.02
CA ARG A 85 4.04 -12.64 0.01
C ARG A 85 3.24 -13.50 -0.97
N HIS A 86 2.00 -13.09 -1.20
CA HIS A 86 1.05 -13.84 -2.00
C HIS A 86 0.81 -13.21 -3.37
N LEU A 87 1.57 -12.18 -3.72
CA LEU A 87 1.54 -11.60 -5.04
C LEU A 87 2.42 -12.40 -6.00
N PRO A 88 2.05 -12.47 -7.29
CA PRO A 88 2.95 -13.02 -8.30
C PRO A 88 4.30 -12.31 -8.26
N GLY A 89 5.39 -13.06 -8.42
CA GLY A 89 6.76 -12.54 -8.26
C GLY A 89 7.08 -11.29 -9.08
N ASP A 90 6.46 -11.15 -10.23
CA ASP A 90 6.71 -10.03 -11.14
C ASP A 90 6.11 -8.70 -10.68
N PHE A 91 5.10 -8.75 -9.79
CA PHE A 91 4.44 -7.54 -9.31
C PHE A 91 5.32 -6.64 -8.45
N SER A 92 6.38 -7.17 -7.87
CA SER A 92 7.25 -6.40 -6.98
C SER A 92 8.52 -5.89 -7.65
N SER A 93 8.72 -6.18 -8.94
CA SER A 93 9.98 -5.86 -9.62
C SER A 93 10.01 -4.49 -10.29
N VAL A 94 8.86 -3.89 -10.54
CA VAL A 94 8.73 -2.62 -11.25
C VAL A 94 7.63 -1.75 -10.64
N PRO A 95 7.75 -0.41 -10.75
CA PRO A 95 6.86 0.51 -10.05
C PRO A 95 5.62 0.91 -10.86
N TRP A 96 4.64 0.06 -11.06
CA TRP A 96 3.39 0.56 -11.60
C TRP A 96 2.17 -0.32 -11.48
N MET A 97 1.13 0.30 -11.11
CA MET A 97 -0.26 0.09 -11.49
C MET A 97 -0.87 1.47 -11.58
N ILE A 98 -1.51 1.78 -12.70
CA ILE A 98 -2.26 3.03 -12.85
C ILE A 98 -3.74 2.67 -12.75
N THR A 99 -4.46 3.36 -11.88
CA THR A 99 -5.90 3.11 -11.69
C THR A 99 -6.64 4.38 -11.31
N ASP A 100 -7.95 4.35 -11.47
CA ASP A 100 -8.81 5.36 -10.89
C ASP A 100 -8.80 5.22 -9.37
N CYS A 101 -8.95 6.34 -8.65
CA CYS A 101 -8.88 6.34 -7.22
C CYS A 101 -10.11 5.65 -6.59
N PRO A 102 -9.95 4.53 -5.87
CA PRO A 102 -11.07 3.91 -5.16
C PRO A 102 -11.66 4.86 -4.11
N PRO A 103 -12.99 4.76 -3.83
CA PRO A 103 -13.64 5.67 -2.89
C PRO A 103 -12.99 5.76 -1.51
N ALA A 104 -12.63 4.63 -0.91
CA ALA A 104 -11.99 4.60 0.41
C ALA A 104 -10.60 5.23 0.39
N LEU A 105 -9.83 5.01 -0.68
CA LEU A 105 -8.52 5.64 -0.86
C LEU A 105 -8.66 7.16 -1.05
N LYS A 106 -9.65 7.57 -1.84
CA LYS A 106 -9.96 8.98 -2.05
C LYS A 106 -10.32 9.67 -0.73
N GLU A 107 -11.16 9.04 0.08
CA GLU A 107 -11.53 9.55 1.40
C GLU A 107 -10.30 9.70 2.31
N ALA A 108 -9.43 8.70 2.35
CA ALA A 108 -8.19 8.77 3.12
C ALA A 108 -7.32 9.95 2.69
N MET A 109 -7.18 10.15 1.38
CA MET A 109 -6.37 11.22 0.81
C MET A 109 -6.96 12.61 1.09
N GLN A 110 -8.27 12.77 0.94
CA GLN A 110 -8.94 14.06 1.11
C GLN A 110 -9.10 14.47 2.57
N GLN A 111 -9.37 13.51 3.44
CA GLN A 111 -9.66 13.79 4.85
C GLN A 111 -8.45 13.58 5.76
N GLY A 112 -7.37 13.00 5.24
CA GLY A 112 -6.15 12.77 6.01
C GLY A 112 -6.33 11.78 7.15
N LYS A 113 -7.27 10.84 7.03
CA LYS A 113 -7.55 9.82 8.05
C LYS A 113 -7.45 8.42 7.47
N ASN A 114 -7.22 7.46 8.35
CA ASN A 114 -7.21 6.05 7.98
C ASN A 114 -8.62 5.59 7.60
N THR A 115 -8.73 4.86 6.51
CA THR A 115 -10.00 4.30 6.04
C THR A 115 -9.86 2.82 5.77
N SER A 116 -10.98 2.13 5.63
CA SER A 116 -10.99 0.71 5.28
C SER A 116 -12.17 0.37 4.40
N THR A 117 -12.03 -0.72 3.66
CA THR A 117 -13.10 -1.26 2.82
C THR A 117 -12.92 -2.76 2.69
N THR A 118 -13.99 -3.45 2.29
CA THR A 118 -13.94 -4.88 2.00
C THR A 118 -14.00 -5.06 0.49
N ARG A 119 -13.08 -5.84 -0.05
CA ARG A 119 -13.10 -6.25 -1.45
C ARG A 119 -13.72 -7.63 -1.59
N GLU A 120 -14.12 -7.97 -2.82
CA GLU A 120 -14.45 -9.34 -3.19
C GLU A 120 -13.33 -10.26 -2.73
N ASP A 121 -13.55 -11.55 -2.61
CA ASP A 121 -12.58 -12.51 -2.08
C ASP A 121 -12.26 -12.38 -0.59
N SER A 122 -13.12 -11.67 0.16
CA SER A 122 -12.97 -11.53 1.61
C SER A 122 -11.68 -10.84 2.04
N LEU A 123 -11.21 -9.88 1.26
CA LEU A 123 -10.08 -9.04 1.64
C LEU A 123 -10.58 -7.78 2.36
N GLN A 124 -10.08 -7.58 3.57
CA GLN A 124 -10.24 -6.33 4.29
C GLN A 124 -9.05 -5.45 3.95
N VAL A 125 -9.32 -4.29 3.37
CA VAL A 125 -8.28 -3.38 2.87
C VAL A 125 -8.29 -2.11 3.69
N TYR A 126 -7.10 -1.67 4.11
CA TYR A 126 -6.89 -0.48 4.93
C TYR A 126 -6.01 0.49 4.19
N TYR A 127 -6.34 1.78 4.27
CA TYR A 127 -5.55 2.86 3.69
C TYR A 127 -5.06 3.80 4.79
N PHE A 128 -3.76 4.06 4.79
CA PHE A 128 -3.10 4.93 5.75
C PHE A 128 -2.41 6.06 4.99
N PRO A 129 -2.89 7.31 5.08
CA PRO A 129 -2.28 8.43 4.35
C PRO A 129 -0.81 8.62 4.70
N ILE A 130 0.00 8.94 3.70
CA ILE A 130 1.42 9.22 3.84
C ILE A 130 1.66 10.70 3.55
N LYS A 131 2.35 11.38 4.46
CA LYS A 131 2.61 12.81 4.38
C LYS A 131 4.08 13.09 4.08
N THR A 132 4.31 14.20 3.38
CA THR A 132 5.67 14.77 3.26
C THR A 132 6.10 15.39 4.58
N SER A 133 7.37 15.77 4.66
CA SER A 133 7.91 16.53 5.79
C SER A 133 7.18 17.87 6.01
N GLY A 134 6.62 18.44 4.95
CA GLY A 134 5.80 19.64 5.02
C GLY A 134 4.35 19.44 5.43
N GLY A 135 3.92 18.18 5.62
CA GLY A 135 2.56 17.86 6.03
C GLY A 135 1.57 17.60 4.90
N ASP A 136 2.00 17.65 3.64
CA ASP A 136 1.14 17.39 2.48
C ASP A 136 0.93 15.89 2.29
N ILE A 137 -0.31 15.48 2.04
CA ILE A 137 -0.64 14.11 1.74
C ILE A 137 -0.29 13.82 0.28
N VAL A 138 0.64 12.89 0.05
CA VAL A 138 1.14 12.58 -1.29
C VAL A 138 0.77 11.18 -1.76
N GLY A 139 0.25 10.38 -0.86
CA GLY A 139 -0.13 9.02 -1.18
C GLY A 139 -0.69 8.30 0.03
N ALA A 140 -0.80 7.00 -0.07
CA ALA A 140 -1.28 6.15 1.02
C ALA A 140 -0.62 4.78 0.99
N LEU A 141 -0.47 4.20 2.17
CA LEU A 141 -0.13 2.80 2.32
C LEU A 141 -1.41 1.98 2.29
N GLU A 142 -1.48 0.99 1.42
CA GLU A 142 -2.55 0.00 1.43
C GLU A 142 -2.05 -1.29 2.03
N LEU A 143 -2.76 -1.78 3.03
CA LEU A 143 -2.54 -3.10 3.60
C LEU A 143 -3.81 -3.92 3.46
N ALA A 144 -3.67 -5.16 3.05
CA ALA A 144 -4.81 -6.06 2.91
C ALA A 144 -4.66 -7.26 3.83
N GLU A 145 -5.74 -7.61 4.48
CA GLU A 145 -5.85 -8.75 5.37
C GLU A 145 -6.93 -9.67 4.85
N LYS A 146 -6.61 -10.95 4.72
CA LYS A 146 -7.61 -11.93 4.33
C LYS A 146 -8.46 -12.26 5.54
N THR A 147 -9.77 -11.96 5.46
CA THR A 147 -10.67 -12.33 6.53
C THR A 147 -10.90 -13.83 6.50
N LYS A 148 -10.59 -14.49 7.60
CA LYS A 148 -10.87 -15.91 7.74
C LYS A 148 -12.37 -16.10 7.89
N PRO A 149 -12.96 -17.11 7.25
CA PRO A 149 -14.33 -17.52 7.56
C PRO A 149 -14.36 -18.21 8.93
N VAL A 150 -14.24 -17.41 9.96
CA VAL A 150 -13.93 -17.84 11.33
C VAL A 150 -14.93 -18.86 11.90
N HIS A 151 -16.20 -18.67 11.58
CA HIS A 151 -17.24 -19.50 12.19
C HIS A 151 -17.38 -20.88 11.55
N TYR A 152 -16.96 -21.06 10.31
CA TYR A 152 -16.99 -22.38 9.68
C TYR A 152 -15.93 -23.31 10.22
N GLU A 153 -14.74 -22.79 10.41
CA GLU A 153 -13.63 -23.58 10.95
C GLU A 153 -13.90 -23.99 12.39
N SER A 154 -14.45 -23.11 13.20
CA SER A 154 -14.76 -23.42 14.59
C SER A 154 -15.85 -24.48 14.74
N ILE A 155 -16.79 -24.55 13.80
CA ILE A 155 -17.86 -25.57 13.81
C ILE A 155 -17.31 -26.94 13.45
N TYR A 156 -16.35 -27.01 12.53
CA TYR A 156 -15.82 -28.27 12.02
C TYR A 156 -14.51 -28.71 12.68
N ALA A 157 -13.97 -27.91 13.56
CA ALA A 157 -12.71 -28.20 14.24
C ALA A 157 -12.88 -29.12 15.48
N GLU A 158 -14.09 -29.52 15.79
CA GLU A 158 -14.35 -30.41 16.90
C GLU A 158 -14.03 -31.87 16.58
#